data_19cb23f0434a2a91da8efcc8b79cf72b
#
_entry.id   19cb23f0434a2a91da8efcc8b79cf72b
#
_cell.length_a   1.000
_cell.length_b   1.000
_cell.length_c   1.000
_cell.angle_alpha   90.00
_cell.angle_beta   90.00
_cell.angle_gamma   90.00
#
_symmetry.space_group_name_H-M   'P 1'
#
loop_
_entity.id
_entity.type
_entity.pdbx_description
1 polymer ?
#
loop_
_entity_poly.entity_id
_entity_poly.type
_entity_poly.pdbx_seq_one_letter_code
_entity_poly.pdbx_strand_id
1 'polypeptide(L)'
;MKIKNIAIIAHVDHGKTTLVGCLLRQGGVFKTHELEKVEERVMDSDDIERERGITIFSKNACARYKDYKINIVDTPGHADFGGEVQRIMKMVDSVLLLVDAFEGPMPQTKYVLKKALEQGHRPIVVVNKVDKPNARPEDVLYMVYDLFIELNANEYQLEFPVVYASGKAGFARKELTDENTDMQPLFETILEHVQDPDGDATKPTQFLITNIAYDNYVGKLAVGRIHNGTLKRNQDVMLIKRDGKQVKGKVSVLYGYEGLKRVEIEEAEAGDIVCVAGIDDIDIGETLADINDPVALPLIDIDEPTLAMTFMVNDSPFVGKEGKFVTSRHIWDRLQKEIQTNVSMRVEATDSPDSFIVKGRGELQLSILLENMRREGFEVQVSKPRVLFKEKDGKRLEPIELALIDVDDSFTGTVIEKMGVRKAEMVSMVPGQDGYTRLEFKVPARGLIGFRNEFLTDTKGTGILNHSFFDYEEYRGDIPTRNKGVLIATEPGVTVPYALNNLQDRGTLFLDPGIPVYEGMIVGEHNRENDLVVNVCKTKKLTNMRAAGSDDAVKLATPRKFTLEQALDYIAEDELVEVTPTNIRLRKKILKEGDRRKNWSALNNK
;
A
#
# COMPACT_ATOMS: atom_id res chain seq x y z
N MET A 1 -22.95 25.87 -11.18
CA MET A 1 -22.83 25.34 -9.79
C MET A 1 -21.41 25.57 -9.35
N LYS A 2 -21.18 26.13 -8.14
CA LYS A 2 -19.81 26.35 -7.66
C LYS A 2 -19.17 25.03 -7.27
N ILE A 3 -17.85 24.95 -7.39
CA ILE A 3 -17.08 23.71 -7.15
C ILE A 3 -16.11 23.90 -5.99
N LYS A 4 -15.95 22.88 -5.17
CA LYS A 4 -14.87 22.73 -4.20
C LYS A 4 -14.25 21.35 -4.36
N ASN A 5 -12.91 21.27 -4.39
CA ASN A 5 -12.18 20.01 -4.52
C ASN A 5 -11.37 19.76 -3.25
N ILE A 6 -11.65 18.67 -2.57
CA ILE A 6 -10.97 18.29 -1.33
C ILE A 6 -10.43 16.88 -1.39
N ALA A 7 -9.26 16.65 -0.80
CA ALA A 7 -8.76 15.33 -0.50
C ALA A 7 -8.90 15.02 0.99
N ILE A 8 -9.10 13.76 1.36
CA ILE A 8 -9.17 13.36 2.76
C ILE A 8 -7.91 12.57 3.12
N ILE A 9 -7.15 13.11 4.06
CA ILE A 9 -5.94 12.52 4.63
C ILE A 9 -6.27 11.96 6.02
N ALA A 10 -5.98 10.70 6.24
CA ALA A 10 -6.17 10.07 7.54
C ALA A 10 -5.18 8.92 7.73
N HIS A 11 -4.86 8.61 8.97
CA HIS A 11 -4.27 7.32 9.31
C HIS A 11 -5.31 6.19 9.20
N VAL A 12 -4.84 4.96 9.07
CA VAL A 12 -5.69 3.75 9.15
C VAL A 12 -6.49 3.81 10.46
N ASP A 13 -7.74 3.41 10.41
CA ASP A 13 -8.68 3.41 11.54
C ASP A 13 -9.07 4.77 12.14
N HIS A 14 -8.58 5.91 11.66
CA HIS A 14 -9.05 7.23 12.11
C HIS A 14 -10.48 7.57 11.67
N GLY A 15 -11.11 6.70 10.86
CA GLY A 15 -12.51 6.80 10.48
C GLY A 15 -12.77 7.55 9.17
N LYS A 16 -11.81 7.56 8.25
CA LYS A 16 -11.90 8.20 6.93
C LYS A 16 -13.13 7.74 6.14
N THR A 17 -13.25 6.44 5.91
CA THR A 17 -14.35 5.83 5.15
C THR A 17 -15.72 6.13 5.79
N THR A 18 -15.79 6.09 7.12
CA THR A 18 -17.01 6.39 7.87
C THR A 18 -17.41 7.86 7.73
N LEU A 19 -16.45 8.79 7.82
CA LEU A 19 -16.71 10.22 7.66
C LEU A 19 -17.18 10.54 6.22
N VAL A 20 -16.49 10.00 5.20
CA VAL A 20 -16.90 10.16 3.80
C VAL A 20 -18.30 9.62 3.56
N GLY A 21 -18.59 8.42 4.05
CA GLY A 21 -19.93 7.82 3.98
C GLY A 21 -21.00 8.70 4.64
N CYS A 22 -20.67 9.37 5.74
CA CYS A 22 -21.55 10.31 6.41
C CYS A 22 -21.76 11.59 5.58
N LEU A 23 -20.69 12.18 5.05
CA LEU A 23 -20.78 13.34 4.16
C LEU A 23 -21.62 13.05 2.92
N LEU A 24 -21.44 11.90 2.29
CA LEU A 24 -22.23 11.49 1.12
C LEU A 24 -23.71 11.29 1.45
N ARG A 25 -24.02 10.71 2.63
CA ARG A 25 -25.41 10.53 3.09
C ARG A 25 -26.12 11.86 3.36
N GLN A 26 -25.44 12.79 4.02
CA GLN A 26 -26.00 14.09 4.37
C GLN A 26 -25.86 15.13 3.25
N GLY A 27 -24.97 14.90 2.29
CA GLY A 27 -24.72 15.75 1.13
C GLY A 27 -25.74 15.65 0.00
N GLY A 28 -26.95 15.13 0.25
CA GLY A 28 -28.10 15.23 -0.66
C GLY A 28 -28.01 14.44 -1.97
N VAL A 29 -27.06 13.51 -2.11
CA VAL A 29 -26.82 12.77 -3.36
C VAL A 29 -27.64 11.49 -3.46
N PHE A 30 -27.96 10.87 -2.32
CA PHE A 30 -28.72 9.61 -2.28
C PHE A 30 -30.20 9.86 -2.13
N LYS A 31 -31.03 9.13 -2.91
CA LYS A 31 -32.46 9.08 -2.70
C LYS A 31 -32.80 8.31 -1.43
N THR A 32 -33.88 8.65 -0.76
CA THR A 32 -34.26 8.09 0.57
C THR A 32 -34.24 6.56 0.63
N HIS A 33 -34.57 5.86 -0.47
CA HIS A 33 -34.57 4.39 -0.54
C HIS A 33 -33.18 3.79 -0.85
N GLU A 34 -32.19 4.59 -1.26
CA GLU A 34 -30.79 4.19 -1.45
C GLU A 34 -30.02 4.30 -0.15
N LEU A 35 -30.41 5.22 0.74
CA LEU A 35 -29.77 5.47 2.04
C LEU A 35 -29.77 4.25 2.96
N GLU A 36 -30.81 3.42 2.91
CA GLU A 36 -30.93 2.18 3.70
C GLU A 36 -29.99 1.05 3.24
N LYS A 37 -29.51 1.14 1.98
CA LYS A 37 -28.63 0.13 1.38
C LYS A 37 -27.14 0.52 1.37
N VAL A 38 -26.83 1.73 1.81
CA VAL A 38 -25.47 2.23 1.84
C VAL A 38 -24.77 1.64 3.06
N GLU A 39 -23.93 0.64 2.85
CA GLU A 39 -23.09 0.04 3.89
C GLU A 39 -22.19 1.10 4.55
N GLU A 40 -21.78 0.88 5.80
CA GLU A 40 -20.92 1.82 6.55
C GLU A 40 -19.55 2.07 5.86
N ARG A 41 -19.11 1.18 4.95
CA ARG A 41 -17.84 1.27 4.22
C ARG A 41 -18.05 1.45 2.71
N VAL A 42 -18.77 2.49 2.35
CA VAL A 42 -19.19 2.76 0.96
C VAL A 42 -18.02 2.95 -0.01
N MET A 43 -16.87 3.43 0.47
CA MET A 43 -15.69 3.70 -0.37
C MET A 43 -14.78 2.47 -0.52
N ASP A 44 -14.80 1.49 0.38
CA ASP A 44 -13.94 0.30 0.31
C ASP A 44 -14.59 -0.76 -0.59
N SER A 45 -14.47 -0.60 -1.90
CA SER A 45 -15.07 -1.52 -2.88
C SER A 45 -14.20 -2.73 -3.21
N ASP A 46 -12.90 -2.68 -2.91
CA ASP A 46 -11.94 -3.76 -3.13
C ASP A 46 -11.91 -4.70 -1.91
N ASP A 47 -11.91 -6.02 -2.14
CA ASP A 47 -11.90 -7.01 -1.08
C ASP A 47 -10.61 -6.94 -0.24
N ILE A 48 -9.47 -6.61 -0.87
CA ILE A 48 -8.18 -6.48 -0.18
C ILE A 48 -8.18 -5.24 0.72
N GLU A 49 -8.76 -4.12 0.26
CA GLU A 49 -8.93 -2.92 1.09
C GLU A 49 -9.77 -3.21 2.33
N ARG A 50 -10.90 -3.94 2.14
CA ARG A 50 -11.78 -4.34 3.26
C ARG A 50 -11.12 -5.27 4.25
N GLU A 51 -10.39 -6.29 3.76
CA GLU A 51 -9.68 -7.25 4.61
C GLU A 51 -8.54 -6.61 5.40
N ARG A 52 -7.84 -5.65 4.80
CA ARG A 52 -6.67 -4.98 5.41
C ARG A 52 -7.02 -3.70 6.16
N GLY A 53 -8.21 -3.15 5.95
CA GLY A 53 -8.64 -1.88 6.54
C GLY A 53 -7.89 -0.66 6.02
N ILE A 54 -7.25 -0.73 4.84
CA ILE A 54 -6.46 0.35 4.24
C ILE A 54 -7.02 0.76 2.89
N THR A 55 -6.92 2.04 2.54
CA THR A 55 -7.18 2.51 1.18
C THR A 55 -5.93 2.29 0.32
N ILE A 56 -6.07 1.61 -0.80
CA ILE A 56 -5.00 1.28 -1.75
C ILE A 56 -5.10 2.21 -2.96
N PHE A 57 -6.30 2.34 -3.53
CA PHE A 57 -6.57 3.16 -4.70
C PHE A 57 -7.36 4.40 -4.35
N SER A 58 -7.02 5.51 -5.02
CA SER A 58 -7.78 6.74 -4.92
C SER A 58 -9.17 6.56 -5.52
N LYS A 59 -10.19 7.07 -4.85
CA LYS A 59 -11.57 7.07 -5.33
C LYS A 59 -12.11 8.47 -5.31
N ASN A 60 -12.89 8.79 -6.34
CA ASN A 60 -13.56 10.07 -6.46
C ASN A 60 -15.02 9.91 -6.06
N ALA A 61 -15.48 10.84 -5.25
CA ALA A 61 -16.88 10.97 -4.84
C ALA A 61 -17.32 12.43 -4.96
N CYS A 62 -18.61 12.66 -4.94
CA CYS A 62 -19.18 13.99 -5.00
C CYS A 62 -20.33 14.11 -4.01
N ALA A 63 -20.30 15.14 -3.16
CA ALA A 63 -21.41 15.57 -2.34
C ALA A 63 -21.97 16.90 -2.87
N ARG A 64 -23.25 17.16 -2.61
CA ARG A 64 -23.90 18.45 -2.92
C ARG A 64 -24.36 19.11 -1.64
N TYR A 65 -23.98 20.35 -1.45
CA TYR A 65 -24.44 21.13 -0.31
C TYR A 65 -24.73 22.57 -0.73
N LYS A 66 -25.97 23.02 -0.51
CA LYS A 66 -26.48 24.30 -1.05
C LYS A 66 -26.30 24.34 -2.59
N ASP A 67 -25.66 25.37 -3.12
CA ASP A 67 -25.39 25.59 -4.55
C ASP A 67 -23.98 25.09 -4.96
N TYR A 68 -23.31 24.32 -4.08
CA TYR A 68 -21.96 23.80 -4.30
C TYR A 68 -21.95 22.31 -4.63
N LYS A 69 -21.03 21.97 -5.54
CA LYS A 69 -20.55 20.63 -5.82
C LYS A 69 -19.23 20.44 -5.07
N ILE A 70 -19.17 19.50 -4.16
CA ILE A 70 -17.95 19.19 -3.39
C ILE A 70 -17.40 17.86 -3.90
N ASN A 71 -16.34 17.92 -4.70
CA ASN A 71 -15.60 16.74 -5.12
C ASN A 71 -14.71 16.28 -3.96
N ILE A 72 -14.83 15.02 -3.59
CA ILE A 72 -14.10 14.38 -2.50
C ILE A 72 -13.20 13.32 -3.11
N VAL A 73 -11.89 13.47 -2.93
CA VAL A 73 -10.91 12.49 -3.40
C VAL A 73 -10.38 11.73 -2.18
N ASP A 74 -10.65 10.43 -2.15
CA ASP A 74 -10.12 9.55 -1.12
C ASP A 74 -8.66 9.25 -1.37
N THR A 75 -7.79 9.44 -0.36
CA THR A 75 -6.34 9.27 -0.50
C THR A 75 -5.85 8.02 0.22
N PRO A 76 -4.93 7.24 -0.40
CA PRO A 76 -4.19 6.24 0.34
C PRO A 76 -3.42 6.86 1.51
N GLY A 77 -3.46 6.20 2.67
CA GLY A 77 -2.71 6.66 3.85
C GLY A 77 -1.28 6.14 3.90
N HIS A 78 -0.97 5.04 3.21
CA HIS A 78 0.33 4.38 3.31
C HIS A 78 1.38 5.00 2.38
N ALA A 79 2.62 5.16 2.88
CA ALA A 79 3.73 5.77 2.13
C ALA A 79 4.08 5.04 0.82
N ASP A 80 3.85 3.72 0.73
CA ASP A 80 4.07 2.92 -0.47
C ASP A 80 3.24 3.42 -1.67
N PHE A 81 2.12 4.11 -1.41
CA PHE A 81 1.26 4.71 -2.42
C PHE A 81 1.51 6.22 -2.60
N GLY A 82 2.70 6.69 -2.25
CA GLY A 82 3.07 8.11 -2.33
C GLY A 82 2.88 8.72 -3.72
N GLY A 83 3.05 7.96 -4.79
CA GLY A 83 2.77 8.42 -6.15
C GLY A 83 1.29 8.74 -6.39
N GLU A 84 0.36 7.98 -5.76
CA GLU A 84 -1.08 8.30 -5.76
C GLU A 84 -1.34 9.62 -5.05
N VAL A 85 -0.75 9.80 -3.86
CA VAL A 85 -0.91 11.01 -3.05
C VAL A 85 -0.46 12.26 -3.82
N GLN A 86 0.72 12.21 -4.46
CA GLN A 86 1.25 13.35 -5.23
C GLN A 86 0.33 13.75 -6.38
N ARG A 87 -0.30 12.78 -7.05
CA ARG A 87 -1.26 13.03 -8.13
C ARG A 87 -2.55 13.65 -7.62
N ILE A 88 -3.07 13.12 -6.49
CA ILE A 88 -4.30 13.63 -5.88
C ILE A 88 -4.14 15.09 -5.46
N MET A 89 -3.00 15.45 -4.86
CA MET A 89 -2.73 16.83 -4.45
C MET A 89 -2.77 17.82 -5.61
N LYS A 90 -2.56 17.39 -6.86
CA LYS A 90 -2.71 18.24 -8.06
C LYS A 90 -4.16 18.41 -8.53
N MET A 91 -5.08 17.58 -8.03
CA MET A 91 -6.51 17.68 -8.39
C MET A 91 -7.32 18.54 -7.43
N VAL A 92 -6.84 18.73 -6.20
CA VAL A 92 -7.63 19.32 -5.12
C VAL A 92 -7.17 20.74 -4.78
N ASP A 93 -8.02 21.47 -4.10
CA ASP A 93 -7.75 22.86 -3.67
C ASP A 93 -7.42 22.94 -2.18
N SER A 94 -7.80 21.92 -1.41
CA SER A 94 -7.45 21.79 0.01
C SER A 94 -7.56 20.33 0.46
N VAL A 95 -7.16 20.06 1.71
CA VAL A 95 -7.20 18.74 2.32
C VAL A 95 -7.94 18.76 3.65
N LEU A 96 -8.71 17.71 3.94
CA LEU A 96 -9.23 17.43 5.28
C LEU A 96 -8.24 16.50 5.98
N LEU A 97 -7.60 16.99 7.03
CA LEU A 97 -6.73 16.20 7.89
C LEU A 97 -7.56 15.59 9.01
N LEU A 98 -7.84 14.29 8.92
CA LEU A 98 -8.63 13.56 9.89
C LEU A 98 -7.73 12.92 10.95
N VAL A 99 -7.94 13.26 12.21
CA VAL A 99 -7.15 12.78 13.34
C VAL A 99 -8.08 12.18 14.40
N ASP A 100 -7.75 11.00 14.93
CA ASP A 100 -8.49 10.39 16.03
C ASP A 100 -8.30 11.19 17.32
N ALA A 101 -9.39 11.49 18.03
CA ALA A 101 -9.41 12.32 19.26
C ALA A 101 -8.67 11.69 20.45
N PHE A 102 -8.26 10.42 20.35
CA PHE A 102 -7.47 9.73 21.37
C PHE A 102 -6.02 9.50 20.93
N GLU A 103 -5.82 8.95 19.71
CA GLU A 103 -4.50 8.55 19.23
C GLU A 103 -3.63 9.74 18.78
N GLY A 104 -4.27 10.80 18.29
CA GLY A 104 -3.55 11.95 17.74
C GLY A 104 -2.99 11.71 16.32
N PRO A 105 -2.12 12.60 15.82
CA PRO A 105 -1.50 12.47 14.51
C PRO A 105 -0.50 11.32 14.48
N MET A 106 -0.61 10.47 13.44
CA MET A 106 0.18 9.27 13.25
C MET A 106 1.15 9.42 12.06
N PRO A 107 2.24 8.62 11.98
CA PRO A 107 3.33 8.83 11.00
C PRO A 107 2.91 8.82 9.54
N GLN A 108 1.97 7.97 9.16
CA GLN A 108 1.48 7.93 7.78
C GLN A 108 0.82 9.25 7.38
N THR A 109 0.10 9.87 8.31
CA THR A 109 -0.48 11.21 8.16
C THR A 109 0.60 12.27 7.90
N LYS A 110 1.76 12.16 8.56
CA LYS A 110 2.90 13.07 8.42
C LYS A 110 3.40 13.17 6.98
N TYR A 111 3.59 12.02 6.30
CA TYR A 111 4.04 12.01 4.91
C TYR A 111 3.05 12.71 3.97
N VAL A 112 1.77 12.35 4.05
CA VAL A 112 0.72 12.90 3.18
C VAL A 112 0.50 14.38 3.45
N LEU A 113 0.48 14.77 4.73
CA LEU A 113 0.38 16.17 5.14
C LEU A 113 1.57 17.00 4.64
N LYS A 114 2.81 16.49 4.76
CA LYS A 114 4.01 17.14 4.20
C LYS A 114 3.83 17.46 2.72
N LYS A 115 3.34 16.48 1.93
CA LYS A 115 3.11 16.68 0.50
C LYS A 115 2.02 17.71 0.20
N ALA A 116 0.99 17.80 1.03
CA ALA A 116 -0.04 18.83 0.92
C ALA A 116 0.51 20.23 1.25
N LEU A 117 1.28 20.36 2.32
CA LEU A 117 1.91 21.62 2.73
C LEU A 117 2.94 22.12 1.71
N GLU A 118 3.78 21.24 1.14
CA GLU A 118 4.74 21.55 0.07
C GLU A 118 4.07 22.12 -1.19
N GLN A 119 2.81 21.75 -1.46
CA GLN A 119 2.01 22.27 -2.57
C GLN A 119 1.22 23.54 -2.22
N GLY A 120 1.37 24.05 -1.00
CA GLY A 120 0.75 25.30 -0.56
C GLY A 120 -0.69 25.12 -0.06
N HIS A 121 -1.21 23.89 0.07
CA HIS A 121 -2.54 23.68 0.60
C HIS A 121 -2.65 24.13 2.06
N ARG A 122 -3.81 24.69 2.42
CA ARG A 122 -4.19 24.97 3.81
C ARG A 122 -5.15 23.89 4.27
N PRO A 123 -4.72 22.97 5.15
CA PRO A 123 -5.58 21.89 5.65
C PRO A 123 -6.71 22.38 6.54
N ILE A 124 -7.83 21.66 6.51
CA ILE A 124 -8.88 21.72 7.55
C ILE A 124 -8.65 20.53 8.47
N VAL A 125 -8.46 20.76 9.74
CA VAL A 125 -8.25 19.71 10.74
C VAL A 125 -9.58 19.21 11.28
N VAL A 126 -9.83 17.90 11.16
CA VAL A 126 -11.03 17.25 11.69
C VAL A 126 -10.63 16.30 12.80
N VAL A 127 -10.88 16.67 14.04
CA VAL A 127 -10.66 15.80 15.20
C VAL A 127 -11.87 14.89 15.35
N ASN A 128 -11.69 13.62 14.95
CA ASN A 128 -12.77 12.63 14.84
C ASN A 128 -12.86 11.73 16.06
N LYS A 129 -14.02 11.07 16.22
CA LYS A 129 -14.34 10.16 17.33
C LYS A 129 -14.36 10.85 18.70
N VAL A 130 -14.79 12.11 18.74
CA VAL A 130 -14.94 12.86 20.00
C VAL A 130 -16.03 12.30 20.92
N ASP A 131 -16.83 11.36 20.44
CA ASP A 131 -17.84 10.61 21.19
C ASP A 131 -17.26 9.49 22.05
N LYS A 132 -15.98 9.14 21.89
CA LYS A 132 -15.33 8.10 22.70
C LYS A 132 -15.09 8.59 24.14
N PRO A 133 -15.26 7.72 25.17
CA PRO A 133 -15.13 8.11 26.58
C PRO A 133 -13.72 8.57 26.99
N ASN A 134 -12.69 8.16 26.25
CA ASN A 134 -11.27 8.51 26.46
C ASN A 134 -10.75 9.53 25.44
N ALA A 135 -11.65 10.21 24.71
CA ALA A 135 -11.24 11.26 23.80
C ALA A 135 -10.58 12.43 24.57
N ARG A 136 -9.48 12.96 24.01
CA ARG A 136 -8.72 14.11 24.51
C ARG A 136 -8.48 15.12 23.38
N PRO A 137 -9.54 15.72 22.83
CA PRO A 137 -9.47 16.50 21.60
C PRO A 137 -8.55 17.73 21.71
N GLU A 138 -8.45 18.36 22.89
CA GLU A 138 -7.57 19.51 23.11
C GLU A 138 -6.09 19.11 23.05
N ASP A 139 -5.69 18.02 23.73
CA ASP A 139 -4.32 17.51 23.68
C ASP A 139 -3.93 17.11 22.24
N VAL A 140 -4.86 16.44 21.54
CA VAL A 140 -4.65 16.05 20.14
C VAL A 140 -4.46 17.28 19.24
N LEU A 141 -5.19 18.35 19.49
CA LEU A 141 -5.03 19.60 18.74
C LEU A 141 -3.62 20.20 18.94
N TYR A 142 -3.09 20.19 20.16
CA TYR A 142 -1.69 20.61 20.42
C TYR A 142 -0.69 19.73 19.66
N MET A 143 -0.88 18.41 19.65
CA MET A 143 -0.03 17.49 18.88
C MET A 143 -0.09 17.78 17.37
N VAL A 144 -1.23 18.22 16.85
CA VAL A 144 -1.38 18.62 15.44
C VAL A 144 -0.60 19.91 15.17
N TYR A 145 -0.66 20.92 16.06
CA TYR A 145 0.16 22.13 15.92
C TYR A 145 1.65 21.81 15.90
N ASP A 146 2.12 20.96 16.81
CA ASP A 146 3.52 20.52 16.85
C ASP A 146 3.93 19.83 15.53
N LEU A 147 3.05 18.99 14.98
CA LEU A 147 3.29 18.34 13.68
C LEU A 147 3.41 19.35 12.53
N PHE A 148 2.55 20.38 12.48
CA PHE A 148 2.62 21.41 11.45
C PHE A 148 3.92 22.22 11.55
N ILE A 149 4.35 22.58 12.76
CA ILE A 149 5.62 23.28 13.04
C ILE A 149 6.80 22.40 12.59
N GLU A 150 6.79 21.11 12.92
CA GLU A 150 7.81 20.15 12.51
C GLU A 150 7.93 20.02 11.00
N LEU A 151 6.80 20.12 10.29
CA LEU A 151 6.74 20.06 8.83
C LEU A 151 7.03 21.41 8.15
N ASN A 152 7.46 22.43 8.90
CA ASN A 152 7.75 23.78 8.44
C ASN A 152 6.53 24.45 7.75
N ALA A 153 5.33 24.27 8.28
CA ALA A 153 4.16 24.98 7.80
C ALA A 153 4.33 26.50 7.95
N ASN A 154 3.89 27.26 6.95
CA ASN A 154 3.92 28.70 7.01
C ASN A 154 2.78 29.27 7.88
N GLU A 155 2.81 30.60 8.19
CA GLU A 155 1.81 31.27 9.04
C GLU A 155 0.38 31.02 8.54
N TYR A 156 0.13 31.11 7.23
CA TYR A 156 -1.20 30.86 6.64
C TYR A 156 -1.68 29.41 6.87
N GLN A 157 -0.76 28.47 6.81
CA GLN A 157 -1.07 27.05 7.04
C GLN A 157 -1.26 26.72 8.52
N LEU A 158 -0.59 27.44 9.43
CA LEU A 158 -0.75 27.28 10.88
C LEU A 158 -2.10 27.84 11.39
N GLU A 159 -2.73 28.75 10.66
CA GLU A 159 -4.08 29.25 10.97
C GLU A 159 -5.19 28.32 10.44
N PHE A 160 -4.97 27.00 10.47
CA PHE A 160 -5.95 26.03 9.97
C PHE A 160 -7.25 26.04 10.77
N PRO A 161 -8.42 25.91 10.11
CA PRO A 161 -9.70 25.72 10.80
C PRO A 161 -9.80 24.33 11.41
N VAL A 162 -10.46 24.23 12.55
CA VAL A 162 -10.66 22.99 13.31
C VAL A 162 -12.15 22.65 13.37
N VAL A 163 -12.48 21.37 13.20
CA VAL A 163 -13.83 20.82 13.36
C VAL A 163 -13.74 19.56 14.21
N TYR A 164 -14.60 19.43 15.20
CA TYR A 164 -14.74 18.25 16.04
C TYR A 164 -15.88 17.39 15.52
N ALA A 165 -15.63 16.11 15.28
CA ALA A 165 -16.61 15.26 14.62
C ALA A 165 -16.72 13.85 15.23
N SER A 166 -17.85 13.21 14.98
CA SER A 166 -18.02 11.77 15.06
C SER A 166 -18.63 11.27 13.76
N GLY A 167 -17.80 10.72 12.90
CA GLY A 167 -18.27 10.14 11.64
C GLY A 167 -19.28 8.99 11.85
N LYS A 168 -19.14 8.23 12.95
CA LYS A 168 -20.05 7.15 13.33
C LYS A 168 -21.39 7.66 13.81
N ALA A 169 -21.41 8.66 14.69
CA ALA A 169 -22.64 9.25 15.21
C ALA A 169 -23.28 10.26 14.24
N GLY A 170 -22.54 10.71 13.22
CA GLY A 170 -23.07 11.51 12.11
C GLY A 170 -23.17 13.00 12.41
N PHE A 171 -22.32 13.56 13.27
CA PHE A 171 -22.30 14.97 13.62
C PHE A 171 -20.91 15.60 13.52
N ALA A 172 -20.88 16.92 13.35
CA ALA A 172 -19.72 17.78 13.43
C ALA A 172 -20.06 19.04 14.21
N ARG A 173 -19.04 19.73 14.80
CA ARG A 173 -19.20 20.97 15.54
C ARG A 173 -17.93 21.80 15.46
N LYS A 174 -18.07 23.14 15.56
CA LYS A 174 -16.93 24.08 15.55
C LYS A 174 -16.31 24.18 16.94
N GLU A 175 -17.12 24.13 18.00
CA GLU A 175 -16.69 24.16 19.39
C GLU A 175 -17.11 22.89 20.13
N LEU A 176 -16.33 22.47 21.12
CA LEU A 176 -16.64 21.25 21.91
C LEU A 176 -17.96 21.34 22.69
N THR A 177 -18.44 22.55 22.93
CA THR A 177 -19.67 22.85 23.65
C THR A 177 -20.93 22.90 22.78
N ASP A 178 -20.76 22.88 21.45
CA ASP A 178 -21.89 22.93 20.51
C ASP A 178 -22.74 21.66 20.57
N GLU A 179 -24.00 21.75 20.17
CA GLU A 179 -24.91 20.60 20.10
C GLU A 179 -24.51 19.63 18.97
N ASN A 180 -24.72 18.34 19.22
CA ASN A 180 -24.49 17.29 18.23
C ASN A 180 -25.71 17.14 17.31
N THR A 181 -25.71 17.79 16.17
CA THR A 181 -26.85 17.78 15.23
C THR A 181 -26.57 16.94 13.99
N ASP A 182 -25.72 17.44 13.11
CA ASP A 182 -25.42 16.87 11.79
C ASP A 182 -24.01 17.28 11.32
N MET A 183 -23.68 17.04 10.04
CA MET A 183 -22.41 17.41 9.42
C MET A 183 -22.39 18.85 8.86
N GLN A 184 -23.45 19.63 9.04
CA GLN A 184 -23.52 20.99 8.52
C GLN A 184 -22.31 21.86 8.92
N PRO A 185 -21.82 21.84 10.17
CA PRO A 185 -20.64 22.64 10.55
C PRO A 185 -19.39 22.30 9.72
N LEU A 186 -19.18 21.03 9.35
CA LEU A 186 -18.07 20.62 8.49
C LEU A 186 -18.28 21.11 7.05
N PHE A 187 -19.48 20.96 6.49
CA PHE A 187 -19.78 21.49 5.16
C PHE A 187 -19.56 23.00 5.08
N GLU A 188 -20.03 23.75 6.07
CA GLU A 188 -19.84 25.21 6.10
C GLU A 188 -18.37 25.60 6.23
N THR A 189 -17.59 24.89 7.05
CA THR A 189 -16.14 25.09 7.15
C THR A 189 -15.45 24.83 5.80
N ILE A 190 -15.85 23.78 5.07
CA ILE A 190 -15.33 23.51 3.73
C ILE A 190 -15.66 24.67 2.78
N LEU A 191 -16.90 25.15 2.76
CA LEU A 191 -17.29 26.26 1.88
C LEU A 191 -16.58 27.57 2.19
N GLU A 192 -16.30 27.83 3.48
CA GLU A 192 -15.68 29.05 3.95
C GLU A 192 -14.16 29.07 3.72
N HIS A 193 -13.48 27.94 3.94
CA HIS A 193 -12.01 27.90 4.01
C HIS A 193 -11.34 27.26 2.78
N VAL A 194 -12.02 26.38 2.03
CA VAL A 194 -11.46 25.85 0.79
C VAL A 194 -11.59 26.93 -0.30
N GLN A 195 -10.48 27.25 -0.94
CA GLN A 195 -10.48 28.22 -2.05
C GLN A 195 -11.32 27.71 -3.21
N ASP A 196 -11.86 28.64 -4.01
CA ASP A 196 -12.49 28.28 -5.27
C ASP A 196 -11.40 27.76 -6.24
N PRO A 197 -11.69 26.76 -7.07
CA PRO A 197 -10.71 26.23 -7.99
C PRO A 197 -10.14 27.31 -8.90
N ASP A 198 -8.81 27.36 -9.00
CA ASP A 198 -8.13 28.16 -9.98
C ASP A 198 -8.52 27.68 -11.38
N GLY A 199 -8.82 28.60 -12.27
CA GLY A 199 -9.13 28.28 -13.65
C GLY A 199 -10.12 29.27 -14.27
N ASP A 200 -10.08 29.35 -15.57
CA ASP A 200 -10.93 30.26 -16.35
C ASP A 200 -11.61 29.48 -17.48
N ALA A 201 -12.93 29.36 -17.39
CA ALA A 201 -13.74 28.63 -18.37
C ALA A 201 -13.72 29.28 -19.79
N THR A 202 -13.25 30.52 -19.89
CA THR A 202 -13.16 31.23 -21.19
C THR A 202 -11.84 31.01 -21.93
N LYS A 203 -10.84 30.43 -21.24
CA LYS A 203 -9.53 30.09 -21.83
C LYS A 203 -9.58 28.80 -22.64
N PRO A 204 -8.53 28.53 -23.47
CA PRO A 204 -8.39 27.24 -24.13
C PRO A 204 -8.40 26.08 -23.15
N THR A 205 -9.00 24.96 -23.55
CA THR A 205 -9.15 23.77 -22.71
C THR A 205 -7.79 23.20 -22.30
N GLN A 206 -7.63 22.95 -21.01
CA GLN A 206 -6.49 22.22 -20.43
C GLN A 206 -6.99 21.27 -19.36
N PHE A 207 -6.80 19.98 -19.57
CA PHE A 207 -7.18 18.91 -18.65
C PHE A 207 -5.94 18.05 -18.33
N LEU A 208 -5.57 17.96 -17.05
CA LEU A 208 -4.46 17.15 -16.60
C LEU A 208 -4.93 15.74 -16.25
N ILE A 209 -4.33 14.74 -16.89
CA ILE A 209 -4.60 13.34 -16.59
C ILE A 209 -3.82 12.96 -15.32
N THR A 210 -4.52 12.72 -14.24
CA THR A 210 -3.94 12.40 -12.95
C THR A 210 -4.11 10.93 -12.56
N ASN A 211 -5.13 10.27 -13.11
CA ASN A 211 -5.37 8.85 -12.89
C ASN A 211 -5.92 8.19 -14.15
N ILE A 212 -5.74 6.88 -14.28
CA ILE A 212 -6.33 6.07 -15.35
C ILE A 212 -7.19 4.99 -14.71
N ALA A 213 -8.45 4.94 -15.11
CA ALA A 213 -9.35 3.85 -14.82
C ALA A 213 -9.58 3.00 -16.08
N TYR A 214 -10.15 1.84 -15.91
CA TYR A 214 -10.51 0.96 -17.01
C TYR A 214 -11.99 0.56 -16.91
N ASP A 215 -12.66 0.61 -18.02
CA ASP A 215 -14.05 0.17 -18.14
C ASP A 215 -14.14 -0.90 -19.24
N ASN A 216 -14.93 -1.95 -19.00
CA ASN A 216 -15.01 -3.09 -19.92
C ASN A 216 -15.67 -2.75 -21.28
N TYR A 217 -16.43 -1.65 -21.33
CA TYR A 217 -17.19 -1.24 -22.52
C TYR A 217 -16.52 -0.10 -23.29
N VAL A 218 -15.98 0.88 -22.56
CA VAL A 218 -15.40 2.09 -23.19
C VAL A 218 -13.87 2.13 -23.13
N GLY A 219 -13.22 1.11 -22.55
CA GLY A 219 -11.77 0.99 -22.50
C GLY A 219 -11.11 1.88 -21.44
N LYS A 220 -9.99 2.51 -21.80
CA LYS A 220 -9.27 3.40 -20.90
C LYS A 220 -10.04 4.69 -20.63
N LEU A 221 -10.00 5.12 -19.39
CA LEU A 221 -10.64 6.33 -18.89
C LEU A 221 -9.58 7.24 -18.27
N ALA A 222 -9.41 8.44 -18.82
CA ALA A 222 -8.58 9.48 -18.22
C ALA A 222 -9.37 10.19 -17.11
N VAL A 223 -8.88 10.13 -15.87
CA VAL A 223 -9.45 10.85 -14.72
C VAL A 223 -8.54 12.03 -14.39
N GLY A 224 -9.13 13.21 -14.18
CA GLY A 224 -8.34 14.39 -13.89
C GLY A 224 -9.17 15.63 -13.63
N ARG A 225 -8.49 16.76 -13.53
CA ARG A 225 -9.08 18.08 -13.33
C ARG A 225 -8.98 18.94 -14.59
N ILE A 226 -10.04 19.64 -14.90
CA ILE A 226 -10.02 20.69 -15.92
C ILE A 226 -9.41 21.93 -15.27
N HIS A 227 -8.22 22.34 -15.75
CA HIS A 227 -7.52 23.52 -15.24
C HIS A 227 -8.01 24.80 -15.91
N ASN A 228 -8.26 24.77 -17.21
CA ASN A 228 -8.83 25.89 -17.96
C ASN A 228 -9.82 25.40 -19.01
N GLY A 229 -10.68 26.28 -19.44
CA GLY A 229 -11.63 26.06 -20.52
C GLY A 229 -12.81 25.20 -20.14
N THR A 230 -13.44 24.64 -21.16
CA THR A 230 -14.60 23.76 -21.05
C THR A 230 -14.34 22.49 -21.85
N LEU A 231 -14.66 21.35 -21.29
CA LEU A 231 -14.57 20.06 -21.96
C LEU A 231 -15.98 19.57 -22.29
N LYS A 232 -16.20 19.13 -23.55
CA LYS A 232 -17.51 18.69 -24.04
C LYS A 232 -17.46 17.27 -24.60
N ARG A 233 -18.55 16.58 -24.51
CA ARG A 233 -18.76 15.31 -25.23
C ARG A 233 -18.60 15.54 -26.73
N ASN A 234 -17.98 14.58 -27.42
CA ASN A 234 -17.64 14.62 -28.84
C ASN A 234 -16.67 15.74 -29.28
N GLN A 235 -16.00 16.42 -28.35
CA GLN A 235 -14.99 17.44 -28.65
C GLN A 235 -13.71 16.81 -29.18
N ASP A 236 -13.12 17.41 -30.22
CA ASP A 236 -11.79 17.12 -30.67
C ASP A 236 -10.78 17.83 -29.79
N VAL A 237 -9.76 17.12 -29.34
CA VAL A 237 -8.72 17.60 -28.41
C VAL A 237 -7.34 17.21 -28.90
N MET A 238 -6.30 17.88 -28.37
CA MET A 238 -4.91 17.55 -28.57
C MET A 238 -4.36 16.87 -27.31
N LEU A 239 -3.96 15.60 -27.41
CA LEU A 239 -3.20 14.92 -26.37
C LEU A 239 -1.74 15.31 -26.48
N ILE A 240 -1.19 15.95 -25.45
CA ILE A 240 0.22 16.30 -25.36
C ILE A 240 0.89 15.28 -24.46
N LYS A 241 1.77 14.47 -25.07
CA LYS A 241 2.53 13.41 -24.43
C LYS A 241 3.65 13.97 -23.54
N ARG A 242 4.20 13.14 -22.65
CA ARG A 242 5.31 13.51 -21.76
C ARG A 242 6.57 13.97 -22.52
N ASP A 243 6.82 13.43 -23.70
CA ASP A 243 7.92 13.80 -24.60
C ASP A 243 7.64 15.06 -25.46
N GLY A 244 6.46 15.68 -25.27
CA GLY A 244 6.01 16.84 -26.02
C GLY A 244 5.35 16.51 -27.37
N LYS A 245 5.24 15.23 -27.75
CA LYS A 245 4.54 14.80 -28.96
C LYS A 245 3.06 15.11 -28.84
N GLN A 246 2.47 15.66 -29.89
CA GLN A 246 1.06 15.99 -29.98
C GLN A 246 0.31 14.96 -30.83
N VAL A 247 -0.79 14.43 -30.28
CA VAL A 247 -1.64 13.43 -30.93
C VAL A 247 -3.10 13.92 -30.88
N LYS A 248 -3.78 13.93 -32.02
CA LYS A 248 -5.21 14.26 -32.06
C LYS A 248 -6.03 13.16 -31.41
N GLY A 249 -6.97 13.54 -30.55
CA GLY A 249 -7.92 12.67 -29.89
C GLY A 249 -9.34 13.23 -29.93
N LYS A 250 -10.31 12.42 -29.55
CA LYS A 250 -11.70 12.81 -29.44
C LYS A 250 -12.30 12.32 -28.13
N VAL A 251 -12.96 13.21 -27.41
CA VAL A 251 -13.72 12.88 -26.21
C VAL A 251 -15.01 12.17 -26.62
N SER A 252 -15.03 10.84 -26.62
CA SER A 252 -16.25 10.09 -27.00
C SER A 252 -17.33 10.18 -25.93
N VAL A 253 -16.93 10.04 -24.67
CA VAL A 253 -17.83 10.15 -23.51
C VAL A 253 -17.16 10.99 -22.43
N LEU A 254 -17.93 11.84 -21.78
CA LEU A 254 -17.53 12.64 -20.64
C LEU A 254 -18.37 12.22 -19.43
N TYR A 255 -17.71 11.88 -18.33
CA TYR A 255 -18.35 11.52 -17.08
C TYR A 255 -18.03 12.53 -15.98
N GLY A 256 -19.07 12.93 -15.23
CA GLY A 256 -18.94 13.56 -13.92
C GLY A 256 -19.19 12.55 -12.80
N TYR A 257 -19.12 13.02 -11.55
CA TYR A 257 -19.40 12.21 -10.37
C TYR A 257 -20.67 12.68 -9.68
N GLU A 258 -21.56 11.73 -9.31
CA GLU A 258 -22.69 11.92 -8.40
C GLU A 258 -22.66 10.84 -7.31
N GLY A 259 -22.40 11.25 -6.05
CA GLY A 259 -22.03 10.29 -5.02
C GLY A 259 -20.77 9.55 -5.43
N LEU A 260 -20.87 8.23 -5.51
CA LEU A 260 -19.80 7.33 -5.97
C LEU A 260 -19.94 6.92 -7.43
N LYS A 261 -21.06 7.28 -8.08
CA LYS A 261 -21.35 6.85 -9.44
C LYS A 261 -20.78 7.83 -10.45
N ARG A 262 -20.21 7.29 -11.53
CA ARG A 262 -19.93 8.04 -12.75
C ARG A 262 -21.21 8.21 -13.55
N VAL A 263 -21.54 9.45 -13.91
CA VAL A 263 -22.70 9.78 -14.73
C VAL A 263 -22.26 10.51 -15.99
N GLU A 264 -22.85 10.17 -17.13
CA GLU A 264 -22.59 10.89 -18.38
C GLU A 264 -23.06 12.32 -18.28
N ILE A 265 -22.23 13.25 -18.75
CA ILE A 265 -22.52 14.69 -18.82
C ILE A 265 -22.16 15.23 -20.20
N GLU A 266 -22.82 16.27 -20.64
CA GLU A 266 -22.57 16.87 -21.95
C GLU A 266 -21.37 17.83 -21.94
N GLU A 267 -21.15 18.53 -20.81
CA GLU A 267 -20.06 19.47 -20.65
C GLU A 267 -19.62 19.61 -19.18
N ALA A 268 -18.37 20.02 -18.99
CA ALA A 268 -17.80 20.39 -17.69
C ALA A 268 -16.82 21.56 -17.87
N GLU A 269 -16.75 22.43 -16.87
CA GLU A 269 -15.95 23.66 -16.89
C GLU A 269 -14.70 23.54 -16.02
N ALA A 270 -13.80 24.51 -16.17
CA ALA A 270 -12.61 24.67 -15.35
C ALA A 270 -12.91 24.50 -13.85
N GLY A 271 -12.07 23.78 -13.14
CA GLY A 271 -12.20 23.44 -11.73
C GLY A 271 -12.84 22.08 -11.48
N ASP A 272 -13.57 21.48 -12.43
CA ASP A 272 -14.25 20.19 -12.18
C ASP A 272 -13.30 18.99 -12.35
N ILE A 273 -13.56 17.94 -11.57
CA ILE A 273 -12.91 16.63 -11.69
C ILE A 273 -13.83 15.73 -12.52
N VAL A 274 -13.32 15.29 -13.65
CA VAL A 274 -14.11 14.51 -14.63
C VAL A 274 -13.34 13.29 -15.11
N CYS A 275 -14.06 12.41 -15.83
CA CYS A 275 -13.52 11.22 -16.44
C CYS A 275 -13.82 11.23 -17.93
N VAL A 276 -12.78 11.02 -18.76
CA VAL A 276 -12.84 11.13 -20.23
C VAL A 276 -12.56 9.79 -20.86
N ALA A 277 -13.41 9.38 -21.82
CA ALA A 277 -13.20 8.19 -22.66
C ALA A 277 -13.03 8.56 -24.13
N GLY A 278 -12.45 7.62 -24.91
CA GLY A 278 -12.30 7.72 -26.35
C GLY A 278 -10.89 8.07 -26.84
N ILE A 279 -9.91 8.10 -25.94
CA ILE A 279 -8.51 8.33 -26.25
C ILE A 279 -7.70 7.15 -25.70
N ASP A 280 -7.19 6.27 -26.58
CA ASP A 280 -6.63 4.99 -26.16
C ASP A 280 -5.18 5.09 -25.65
N ASP A 281 -4.37 5.95 -26.23
CA ASP A 281 -2.95 6.08 -25.94
C ASP A 281 -2.70 7.21 -24.92
N ILE A 282 -3.37 7.14 -23.76
CA ILE A 282 -3.21 8.08 -22.66
C ILE A 282 -2.26 7.54 -21.60
N ASP A 283 -1.53 8.45 -20.97
CA ASP A 283 -0.72 8.16 -19.79
C ASP A 283 -0.90 9.24 -18.72
N ILE A 284 -0.55 8.91 -17.49
CA ILE A 284 -0.68 9.82 -16.34
C ILE A 284 0.34 10.96 -16.45
N GLY A 285 -0.08 12.18 -16.16
CA GLY A 285 0.70 13.40 -16.28
C GLY A 285 0.66 14.06 -17.66
N GLU A 286 -0.04 13.45 -18.63
CA GLU A 286 -0.28 14.04 -19.93
C GLU A 286 -1.44 15.05 -19.91
N THR A 287 -1.46 15.95 -20.87
CA THR A 287 -2.48 17.02 -20.96
C THR A 287 -3.38 16.80 -22.17
N LEU A 288 -4.71 16.83 -21.96
CA LEU A 288 -5.65 17.07 -23.03
C LEU A 288 -5.83 18.58 -23.16
N ALA A 289 -5.50 19.12 -24.32
CA ALA A 289 -5.52 20.54 -24.60
C ALA A 289 -6.48 20.91 -25.74
N ASP A 290 -6.76 22.19 -25.89
CA ASP A 290 -7.48 22.71 -27.05
C ASP A 290 -6.74 22.37 -28.33
N ILE A 291 -7.47 22.02 -29.39
CA ILE A 291 -6.87 21.60 -30.66
C ILE A 291 -6.18 22.76 -31.42
N ASN A 292 -6.63 23.99 -31.20
CA ASN A 292 -6.15 25.18 -31.88
C ASN A 292 -5.03 25.89 -31.10
N ASP A 293 -5.01 25.73 -29.76
CA ASP A 293 -4.00 26.31 -28.88
C ASP A 293 -3.54 25.26 -27.84
N PRO A 294 -2.76 24.24 -28.28
CA PRO A 294 -2.37 23.14 -27.43
C PRO A 294 -1.21 23.53 -26.49
N VAL A 295 -1.53 23.81 -25.24
CA VAL A 295 -0.56 24.14 -24.19
C VAL A 295 -0.53 23.07 -23.12
N ALA A 296 0.64 22.46 -22.87
CA ALA A 296 0.83 21.45 -21.85
C ALA A 296 0.80 22.05 -20.45
N LEU A 297 0.25 21.31 -19.50
CA LEU A 297 0.39 21.57 -18.08
C LEU A 297 1.70 20.98 -17.55
N PRO A 298 2.24 21.48 -16.42
CA PRO A 298 3.43 20.92 -15.79
C PRO A 298 3.25 19.42 -15.50
N LEU A 299 4.29 18.64 -15.81
CA LEU A 299 4.29 17.20 -15.53
C LEU A 299 4.19 16.94 -14.02
N ILE A 300 3.61 15.81 -13.67
CA ILE A 300 3.56 15.34 -12.29
C ILE A 300 4.88 14.61 -11.99
N ASP A 301 5.66 15.13 -11.04
CA ASP A 301 6.81 14.43 -10.51
C ASP A 301 6.34 13.30 -9.60
N ILE A 302 6.78 12.10 -9.90
CA ILE A 302 6.46 10.90 -9.11
C ILE A 302 7.78 10.36 -8.58
N ASP A 303 7.82 10.17 -7.27
CA ASP A 303 9.00 9.60 -6.61
C ASP A 303 9.35 8.23 -7.20
N GLU A 304 10.63 7.97 -7.38
CA GLU A 304 11.13 6.74 -7.97
C GLU A 304 10.92 5.51 -7.06
N PRO A 305 10.82 4.29 -7.64
CA PRO A 305 10.81 3.05 -6.87
C PRO A 305 12.06 2.90 -5.99
N THR A 306 11.90 2.33 -4.80
CA THR A 306 12.99 2.06 -3.85
C THR A 306 13.28 0.57 -3.67
N LEU A 307 12.34 -0.30 -4.04
CA LEU A 307 12.43 -1.75 -3.93
C LEU A 307 12.26 -2.43 -5.29
N ALA A 308 12.86 -3.60 -5.44
CA ALA A 308 12.67 -4.47 -6.59
C ALA A 308 12.47 -5.92 -6.14
N MET A 309 11.63 -6.65 -6.88
CA MET A 309 11.39 -8.08 -6.71
C MET A 309 11.36 -8.75 -8.07
N THR A 310 11.93 -9.96 -8.18
CA THR A 310 11.87 -10.71 -9.42
C THR A 310 10.63 -11.60 -9.40
N PHE A 311 9.78 -11.44 -10.41
CA PHE A 311 8.64 -12.30 -10.70
C PHE A 311 9.03 -13.31 -11.77
N MET A 312 8.75 -14.58 -11.56
CA MET A 312 9.17 -15.66 -12.45
C MET A 312 8.01 -16.61 -12.70
N VAL A 313 8.07 -17.28 -13.85
CA VAL A 313 7.21 -18.42 -14.13
C VAL A 313 7.44 -19.48 -13.05
N ASN A 314 6.37 -20.08 -12.55
CA ASN A 314 6.46 -21.20 -11.61
C ASN A 314 6.99 -22.44 -12.33
N ASP A 315 8.19 -22.90 -11.97
CA ASP A 315 8.83 -24.10 -12.50
C ASP A 315 8.83 -25.27 -11.48
N SER A 316 8.00 -25.17 -10.44
CA SER A 316 7.87 -26.22 -9.44
C SER A 316 7.20 -27.48 -10.02
N PRO A 317 7.41 -28.68 -9.41
CA PRO A 317 6.71 -29.90 -9.81
C PRO A 317 5.18 -29.83 -9.68
N PHE A 318 4.65 -28.77 -9.10
CA PHE A 318 3.21 -28.55 -8.92
C PHE A 318 2.60 -27.52 -9.87
N VAL A 319 3.39 -26.99 -10.80
CA VAL A 319 2.92 -25.99 -11.77
C VAL A 319 1.67 -26.47 -12.53
N GLY A 320 0.71 -25.59 -12.71
CA GLY A 320 -0.54 -25.85 -13.45
C GLY A 320 -1.57 -26.70 -12.71
N LYS A 321 -1.33 -27.05 -11.43
CA LYS A 321 -2.31 -27.83 -10.65
C LYS A 321 -3.37 -26.96 -9.97
N GLU A 322 -3.07 -25.70 -9.71
CA GLU A 322 -3.90 -24.81 -8.90
C GLU A 322 -4.30 -23.54 -9.63
N GLY A 323 -3.46 -23.01 -10.51
CA GLY A 323 -3.71 -21.79 -11.26
C GLY A 323 -4.00 -22.02 -12.75
N LYS A 324 -4.65 -21.03 -13.36
CA LYS A 324 -4.99 -21.02 -14.80
C LYS A 324 -3.92 -20.32 -15.64
N PHE A 325 -3.26 -19.31 -15.07
CA PHE A 325 -2.31 -18.44 -15.76
C PHE A 325 -0.89 -18.75 -15.28
N VAL A 326 -0.17 -19.57 -16.06
CA VAL A 326 1.13 -20.14 -15.66
C VAL A 326 2.27 -19.81 -16.63
N THR A 327 2.01 -19.05 -17.72
CA THR A 327 3.01 -18.75 -18.74
C THR A 327 3.62 -17.37 -18.56
N SER A 328 4.86 -17.18 -19.06
CA SER A 328 5.55 -15.88 -19.04
C SER A 328 4.73 -14.79 -19.74
N ARG A 329 4.04 -15.12 -20.85
CA ARG A 329 3.17 -14.17 -21.54
C ARG A 329 2.02 -13.69 -20.66
N HIS A 330 1.32 -14.59 -19.96
CA HIS A 330 0.23 -14.21 -19.06
C HIS A 330 0.72 -13.28 -17.95
N ILE A 331 1.88 -13.60 -17.34
CA ILE A 331 2.49 -12.79 -16.29
C ILE A 331 2.86 -11.41 -16.84
N TRP A 332 3.53 -11.36 -18.00
CA TRP A 332 3.91 -10.12 -18.65
C TRP A 332 2.72 -9.21 -18.96
N ASP A 333 1.70 -9.76 -19.63
CA ASP A 333 0.50 -9.02 -20.01
C ASP A 333 -0.20 -8.44 -18.77
N ARG A 334 -0.25 -9.21 -17.67
CA ARG A 334 -0.82 -8.76 -16.39
C ARG A 334 0.02 -7.64 -15.75
N LEU A 335 1.35 -7.79 -15.74
CA LEU A 335 2.26 -6.78 -15.22
C LEU A 335 2.20 -5.49 -16.05
N GLN A 336 2.11 -5.59 -17.39
CA GLN A 336 1.93 -4.43 -18.26
C GLN A 336 0.61 -3.70 -18.01
N LYS A 337 -0.46 -4.43 -17.68
CA LYS A 337 -1.74 -3.83 -17.29
C LYS A 337 -1.61 -3.07 -15.96
N GLU A 338 -0.87 -3.61 -15.00
CA GLU A 338 -0.66 -2.96 -13.70
C GLU A 338 0.04 -1.60 -13.84
N ILE A 339 1.14 -1.53 -14.59
CA ILE A 339 1.89 -0.27 -14.75
C ILE A 339 1.12 0.83 -15.49
N GLN A 340 0.06 0.48 -16.23
CA GLN A 340 -0.80 1.48 -16.87
C GLN A 340 -1.63 2.28 -15.85
N THR A 341 -1.99 1.65 -14.73
CA THR A 341 -2.77 2.28 -13.66
C THR A 341 -1.90 2.72 -12.48
N ASN A 342 -0.78 2.04 -12.26
CA ASN A 342 0.13 2.25 -11.14
C ASN A 342 1.47 2.82 -11.61
N VAL A 343 1.57 4.14 -11.71
CA VAL A 343 2.76 4.83 -12.25
C VAL A 343 3.99 4.81 -11.36
N SER A 344 3.83 4.46 -10.08
CA SER A 344 4.95 4.29 -9.15
C SER A 344 5.63 2.93 -9.29
N MET A 345 5.08 2.05 -10.11
CA MET A 345 5.68 0.76 -10.44
C MET A 345 6.37 0.79 -11.81
N ARG A 346 7.43 0.01 -11.95
CA ARG A 346 8.13 -0.23 -13.22
C ARG A 346 8.35 -1.73 -13.39
N VAL A 347 8.24 -2.21 -14.61
CA VAL A 347 8.47 -3.61 -14.98
C VAL A 347 9.53 -3.66 -16.06
N GLU A 348 10.57 -4.45 -15.84
CA GLU A 348 11.67 -4.65 -16.77
C GLU A 348 11.82 -6.13 -17.08
N ALA A 349 12.05 -6.47 -18.35
CA ALA A 349 12.43 -7.81 -18.73
C ALA A 349 13.86 -8.10 -18.23
N THR A 350 14.15 -9.36 -17.92
CA THR A 350 15.50 -9.81 -17.61
C THR A 350 16.10 -10.54 -18.82
N ASP A 351 17.35 -11.02 -18.68
CA ASP A 351 17.99 -11.87 -19.70
C ASP A 351 17.25 -13.22 -19.89
N SER A 352 16.44 -13.63 -18.92
CA SER A 352 15.58 -14.80 -19.01
C SER A 352 14.18 -14.41 -19.48
N PRO A 353 13.62 -15.10 -20.51
CA PRO A 353 12.26 -14.82 -20.99
C PRO A 353 11.17 -15.17 -19.96
N ASP A 354 11.51 -15.91 -18.92
CA ASP A 354 10.58 -16.40 -17.89
C ASP A 354 10.65 -15.60 -16.57
N SER A 355 11.36 -14.46 -16.57
CA SER A 355 11.50 -13.62 -15.37
C SER A 355 11.43 -12.13 -15.67
N PHE A 356 10.88 -11.38 -14.74
CA PHE A 356 10.63 -9.95 -14.84
C PHE A 356 11.02 -9.27 -13.53
N ILE A 357 11.70 -8.12 -13.60
CA ILE A 357 11.98 -7.29 -12.44
C ILE A 357 10.83 -6.32 -12.27
N VAL A 358 10.13 -6.41 -11.15
CA VAL A 358 9.08 -5.49 -10.76
C VAL A 358 9.63 -4.57 -9.68
N LYS A 359 9.62 -3.26 -9.94
CA LYS A 359 10.10 -2.22 -9.05
C LYS A 359 8.90 -1.48 -8.47
N GLY A 360 8.92 -1.22 -7.17
CA GLY A 360 7.86 -0.51 -6.43
C GLY A 360 8.43 0.35 -5.32
N ARG A 361 7.57 1.10 -4.65
CA ARG A 361 7.99 1.99 -3.56
C ARG A 361 8.14 1.28 -2.22
N GLY A 362 7.40 0.18 -2.00
CA GLY A 362 7.43 -0.54 -0.74
C GLY A 362 6.98 -2.00 -0.89
N GLU A 363 7.15 -2.75 0.20
CA GLU A 363 6.80 -4.17 0.26
C GLU A 363 5.30 -4.40 0.14
N LEU A 364 4.50 -3.53 0.75
CA LEU A 364 3.05 -3.63 0.72
C LEU A 364 2.51 -3.50 -0.70
N GLN A 365 3.04 -2.59 -1.51
CA GLN A 365 2.65 -2.41 -2.90
C GLN A 365 2.91 -3.69 -3.73
N LEU A 366 4.10 -4.30 -3.57
CA LEU A 366 4.47 -5.52 -4.27
C LEU A 366 3.66 -6.74 -3.78
N SER A 367 3.37 -6.83 -2.48
CA SER A 367 2.57 -7.92 -1.92
C SER A 367 1.10 -7.83 -2.33
N ILE A 368 0.54 -6.63 -2.47
CA ILE A 368 -0.82 -6.43 -2.99
C ILE A 368 -0.92 -6.85 -4.45
N LEU A 369 0.06 -6.49 -5.28
CA LEU A 369 0.09 -6.97 -6.66
C LEU A 369 0.09 -8.51 -6.73
N LEU A 370 0.93 -9.16 -5.92
CA LEU A 370 0.97 -10.63 -5.85
C LEU A 370 -0.35 -11.24 -5.37
N GLU A 371 -0.97 -10.63 -4.36
CA GLU A 371 -2.25 -11.10 -3.84
C GLU A 371 -3.38 -10.94 -4.87
N ASN A 372 -3.41 -9.83 -5.62
CA ASN A 372 -4.32 -9.65 -6.74
C ASN A 372 -4.11 -10.73 -7.81
N MET A 373 -2.86 -10.96 -8.25
CA MET A 373 -2.54 -12.00 -9.22
C MET A 373 -2.96 -13.39 -8.72
N ARG A 374 -2.72 -13.70 -7.44
CA ARG A 374 -3.13 -14.94 -6.81
C ARG A 374 -4.65 -15.15 -6.89
N ARG A 375 -5.45 -14.14 -6.58
CA ARG A 375 -6.93 -14.17 -6.63
C ARG A 375 -7.46 -14.24 -8.07
N GLU A 376 -6.75 -13.65 -9.02
CA GLU A 376 -7.05 -13.74 -10.45
C GLU A 376 -6.75 -15.12 -11.05
N GLY A 377 -6.05 -16.00 -10.32
CA GLY A 377 -5.75 -17.37 -10.74
C GLY A 377 -4.37 -17.57 -11.36
N PHE A 378 -3.42 -16.68 -11.09
CA PHE A 378 -2.03 -16.83 -11.50
C PHE A 378 -1.25 -17.77 -10.56
N GLU A 379 -0.31 -18.52 -11.16
CA GLU A 379 0.79 -19.15 -10.42
C GLU A 379 2.09 -18.45 -10.77
N VAL A 380 2.78 -17.94 -9.79
CA VAL A 380 4.06 -17.24 -9.93
C VAL A 380 5.02 -17.66 -8.84
N GLN A 381 6.30 -17.50 -9.08
CA GLN A 381 7.31 -17.56 -8.04
C GLN A 381 8.05 -16.24 -7.97
N VAL A 382 8.44 -15.84 -6.77
CA VAL A 382 9.06 -14.54 -6.53
C VAL A 382 10.29 -14.65 -5.65
N SER A 383 11.25 -13.76 -5.89
CA SER A 383 12.45 -13.62 -5.07
C SER A 383 12.19 -12.77 -3.83
N LYS A 384 13.14 -12.78 -2.90
CA LYS A 384 13.19 -11.79 -1.81
C LYS A 384 13.18 -10.36 -2.37
N PRO A 385 12.43 -9.43 -1.76
CA PRO A 385 12.53 -8.01 -2.09
C PRO A 385 13.95 -7.48 -1.86
N ARG A 386 14.44 -6.63 -2.75
CA ARG A 386 15.76 -5.99 -2.66
C ARG A 386 15.64 -4.49 -2.84
N VAL A 387 16.41 -3.73 -2.04
CA VAL A 387 16.49 -2.28 -2.20
C VAL A 387 17.23 -1.90 -3.47
N LEU A 388 16.83 -0.80 -4.09
CA LEU A 388 17.49 -0.21 -5.24
C LEU A 388 18.55 0.78 -4.74
N PHE A 389 19.80 0.51 -5.07
CA PHE A 389 20.92 1.40 -4.78
C PHE A 389 21.06 2.45 -5.88
N LYS A 390 21.56 3.62 -5.51
CA LYS A 390 21.97 4.67 -6.45
C LYS A 390 23.49 4.87 -6.35
N GLU A 391 24.10 5.32 -7.45
CA GLU A 391 25.48 5.80 -7.44
C GLU A 391 25.47 7.30 -7.70
N LYS A 392 26.15 8.05 -6.83
CA LYS A 392 26.37 9.48 -6.98
C LYS A 392 27.78 9.80 -6.52
N ASP A 393 28.54 10.50 -7.38
CA ASP A 393 29.93 10.92 -7.12
C ASP A 393 30.86 9.74 -6.72
N GLY A 394 30.63 8.55 -7.32
CA GLY A 394 31.41 7.34 -7.04
C GLY A 394 31.08 6.66 -5.70
N LYS A 395 30.06 7.15 -5.00
CA LYS A 395 29.57 6.57 -3.74
C LYS A 395 28.28 5.81 -3.98
N ARG A 396 28.16 4.65 -3.35
CA ARG A 396 26.95 3.85 -3.32
C ARG A 396 25.99 4.39 -2.28
N LEU A 397 24.80 4.78 -2.69
CA LEU A 397 23.74 5.29 -1.84
C LEU A 397 22.64 4.22 -1.68
N GLU A 398 22.06 4.15 -0.48
CA GLU A 398 20.92 3.29 -0.17
C GLU A 398 19.72 4.11 0.32
N PRO A 399 18.48 3.64 0.06
CA PRO A 399 17.30 4.32 0.58
C PRO A 399 17.24 4.18 2.10
N ILE A 400 17.05 5.32 2.77
CA ILE A 400 16.84 5.42 4.21
C ILE A 400 15.38 5.71 4.49
N GLU A 401 14.84 5.07 5.50
CA GLU A 401 13.50 5.29 5.99
C GLU A 401 13.51 5.89 7.39
N LEU A 402 12.55 6.74 7.66
CA LEU A 402 12.24 7.23 8.99
C LEU A 402 11.25 6.26 9.62
N ALA A 403 11.70 5.51 10.62
CA ALA A 403 10.86 4.57 11.37
C ALA A 403 10.43 5.20 12.70
N LEU A 404 9.12 5.21 12.94
CA LEU A 404 8.52 5.62 14.19
C LEU A 404 7.94 4.40 14.89
N ILE A 405 8.37 4.20 16.12
CA ILE A 405 8.04 3.02 16.91
C ILE A 405 7.44 3.47 18.24
N ASP A 406 6.19 3.08 18.48
CA ASP A 406 5.55 3.24 19.79
C ASP A 406 5.57 1.88 20.50
N VAL A 407 6.19 1.82 21.66
CA VAL A 407 6.42 0.58 22.38
C VAL A 407 6.31 0.78 23.89
N ASP A 408 5.76 -0.22 24.59
CA ASP A 408 5.76 -0.27 26.06
C ASP A 408 7.20 -0.14 26.59
N ASP A 409 7.37 0.62 27.66
CA ASP A 409 8.68 0.94 28.26
C ASP A 409 9.53 -0.31 28.54
N SER A 410 8.89 -1.44 28.86
CA SER A 410 9.58 -2.72 29.13
C SER A 410 10.28 -3.32 27.90
N PHE A 411 9.87 -2.96 26.68
CA PHE A 411 10.44 -3.48 25.44
C PHE A 411 11.38 -2.50 24.73
N THR A 412 11.47 -1.25 25.22
CA THR A 412 12.27 -0.18 24.61
C THR A 412 13.73 -0.59 24.38
N GLY A 413 14.38 -1.20 25.39
CA GLY A 413 15.75 -1.67 25.28
C GLY A 413 15.97 -2.72 24.18
N THR A 414 15.06 -3.68 24.07
CA THR A 414 15.11 -4.74 23.05
C THR A 414 14.96 -4.15 21.65
N VAL A 415 14.08 -3.19 21.48
CA VAL A 415 13.87 -2.51 20.18
C VAL A 415 15.11 -1.71 19.78
N ILE A 416 15.70 -0.94 20.70
CA ILE A 416 16.91 -0.16 20.42
C ILE A 416 18.08 -1.07 20.02
N GLU A 417 18.29 -2.18 20.73
CA GLU A 417 19.34 -3.15 20.40
C GLU A 417 19.16 -3.71 18.98
N LYS A 418 17.95 -4.18 18.65
CA LYS A 418 17.64 -4.75 17.33
C LYS A 418 17.73 -3.74 16.20
N MET A 419 17.31 -2.52 16.42
CA MET A 419 17.46 -1.43 15.44
C MET A 419 18.94 -1.08 15.24
N GLY A 420 19.76 -1.10 16.29
CA GLY A 420 21.22 -0.91 16.20
C GLY A 420 21.91 -1.96 15.32
N VAL A 421 21.55 -3.25 15.46
CA VAL A 421 22.05 -4.33 14.60
C VAL A 421 21.69 -4.08 13.13
N ARG A 422 20.54 -3.47 12.87
CA ARG A 422 20.02 -3.13 11.53
C ARG A 422 20.55 -1.80 10.98
N LYS A 423 21.61 -1.24 11.62
CA LYS A 423 22.25 0.02 11.22
C LYS A 423 21.34 1.24 11.30
N ALA A 424 20.33 1.19 12.16
CA ALA A 424 19.49 2.34 12.44
C ALA A 424 20.22 3.36 13.32
N GLU A 425 19.95 4.62 13.08
CA GLU A 425 20.39 5.77 13.86
C GLU A 425 19.20 6.35 14.61
N MET A 426 19.26 6.40 15.94
CA MET A 426 18.19 6.96 16.75
C MET A 426 18.18 8.48 16.63
N VAL A 427 17.04 9.03 16.19
CA VAL A 427 16.81 10.48 16.04
C VAL A 427 16.25 11.05 17.32
N SER A 428 15.22 10.41 17.89
CA SER A 428 14.57 10.87 19.11
C SER A 428 14.03 9.71 19.95
N MET A 429 13.89 9.97 21.24
CA MET A 429 13.22 9.09 22.20
C MET A 429 12.39 9.95 23.15
N VAL A 430 11.07 9.79 23.11
CA VAL A 430 10.13 10.57 23.90
C VAL A 430 9.30 9.63 24.77
N PRO A 431 9.51 9.62 26.09
CA PRO A 431 8.65 8.88 27.01
C PRO A 431 7.24 9.46 27.02
N GLY A 432 6.22 8.63 26.87
CA GLY A 432 4.82 9.01 27.02
C GLY A 432 4.35 8.95 28.46
N GLN A 433 3.17 9.52 28.74
CA GLN A 433 2.58 9.52 30.09
C GLN A 433 1.94 8.18 30.49
N ASP A 434 1.67 7.31 29.51
CA ASP A 434 0.91 6.07 29.69
C ASP A 434 1.77 4.79 29.76
N GLY A 435 3.09 4.92 30.02
CA GLY A 435 4.02 3.78 30.06
C GLY A 435 4.43 3.27 28.67
N TYR A 436 4.26 4.11 27.62
CA TYR A 436 4.76 3.88 26.28
C TYR A 436 5.84 4.89 25.94
N THR A 437 6.87 4.44 25.25
CA THR A 437 7.93 5.30 24.71
C THR A 437 7.85 5.34 23.19
N ARG A 438 7.90 6.55 22.63
CA ARG A 438 8.03 6.80 21.21
C ARG A 438 9.50 6.90 20.81
N LEU A 439 9.92 6.07 19.86
CA LEU A 439 11.27 6.03 19.32
C LEU A 439 11.22 6.41 17.84
N GLU A 440 12.16 7.24 17.41
CA GLU A 440 12.32 7.62 16.00
C GLU A 440 13.72 7.24 15.52
N PHE A 441 13.78 6.54 14.38
CA PHE A 441 15.04 6.07 13.80
C PHE A 441 15.14 6.39 12.32
N LYS A 442 16.34 6.77 11.86
CA LYS A 442 16.75 6.68 10.46
C LYS A 442 17.35 5.31 10.22
N VAL A 443 16.72 4.50 9.39
CA VAL A 443 17.12 3.11 9.15
C VAL A 443 17.22 2.81 7.67
N PRO A 444 18.25 2.07 7.20
CA PRO A 444 18.28 1.57 5.83
C PRO A 444 17.03 0.75 5.52
N ALA A 445 16.35 1.01 4.40
CA ALA A 445 15.11 0.32 4.04
C ALA A 445 15.26 -1.21 4.07
N ARG A 446 16.45 -1.73 3.65
CA ARG A 446 16.77 -3.17 3.76
C ARG A 446 16.83 -3.69 5.21
N GLY A 447 17.00 -2.82 6.20
CA GLY A 447 16.98 -3.16 7.63
C GLY A 447 15.58 -3.37 8.17
N LEU A 448 14.54 -2.85 7.51
CA LEU A 448 13.14 -3.05 7.88
C LEU A 448 12.55 -4.32 7.26
N ILE A 449 13.15 -4.84 6.19
CA ILE A 449 12.72 -6.11 5.57
C ILE A 449 12.76 -7.23 6.62
N GLY A 450 11.59 -7.83 6.88
CA GLY A 450 11.43 -8.89 7.88
C GLY A 450 11.42 -8.43 9.35
N PHE A 451 11.66 -7.15 9.64
CA PHE A 451 11.68 -6.65 11.02
C PHE A 451 10.31 -6.63 11.68
N ARG A 452 9.26 -6.33 10.93
CA ARG A 452 7.89 -6.19 11.47
C ARG A 452 7.42 -7.43 12.25
N ASN A 453 7.67 -8.61 11.70
CA ASN A 453 7.25 -9.87 12.34
C ASN A 453 8.06 -10.16 13.62
N GLU A 454 9.36 -9.87 13.60
CA GLU A 454 10.23 -9.98 14.76
C GLU A 454 9.80 -8.99 15.85
N PHE A 455 9.59 -7.74 15.49
CA PHE A 455 9.13 -6.67 16.37
C PHE A 455 7.80 -7.01 17.07
N LEU A 456 6.79 -7.47 16.32
CA LEU A 456 5.51 -7.87 16.90
C LEU A 456 5.64 -9.05 17.88
N THR A 457 6.56 -9.98 17.61
CA THR A 457 6.83 -11.10 18.52
C THR A 457 7.48 -10.60 19.81
N ASP A 458 8.48 -9.73 19.71
CA ASP A 458 9.21 -9.20 20.87
C ASP A 458 8.36 -8.30 21.75
N THR A 459 7.47 -7.53 21.13
CA THR A 459 6.53 -6.63 21.83
C THR A 459 5.19 -7.29 22.19
N LYS A 460 5.08 -8.62 22.03
CA LYS A 460 3.86 -9.40 22.29
C LYS A 460 2.63 -8.85 21.54
N GLY A 461 2.85 -8.26 20.38
CA GLY A 461 1.79 -7.67 19.55
C GLY A 461 1.31 -6.28 19.98
N THR A 462 1.89 -5.67 21.01
CA THR A 462 1.46 -4.34 21.52
C THR A 462 2.21 -3.17 20.87
N GLY A 463 3.36 -3.42 20.25
CA GLY A 463 4.16 -2.38 19.61
C GLY A 463 3.57 -1.93 18.27
N ILE A 464 3.70 -0.65 17.97
CA ILE A 464 3.30 -0.04 16.71
C ILE A 464 4.56 0.38 15.96
N LEU A 465 4.71 -0.10 14.71
CA LEU A 465 5.82 0.25 13.82
C LEU A 465 5.27 0.90 12.56
N ASN A 466 5.65 2.14 12.32
CA ASN A 466 5.38 2.86 11.08
C ASN A 466 6.70 3.35 10.49
N HIS A 467 6.78 3.40 9.17
CA HIS A 467 7.97 3.90 8.49
C HIS A 467 7.59 4.59 7.18
N SER A 468 8.46 5.48 6.72
CA SER A 468 8.30 6.19 5.45
C SER A 468 9.66 6.51 4.86
N PHE A 469 9.74 6.58 3.53
CA PHE A 469 10.96 6.97 2.84
C PHE A 469 11.40 8.39 3.28
N PHE A 470 12.68 8.51 3.61
CA PHE A 470 13.30 9.77 4.04
C PHE A 470 14.16 10.37 2.92
N ASP A 471 15.27 9.69 2.55
CA ASP A 471 16.22 10.15 1.53
C ASP A 471 17.16 8.99 1.14
N TYR A 472 18.09 9.24 0.22
CA TYR A 472 19.20 8.37 -0.11
C TYR A 472 20.47 8.83 0.63
N GLU A 473 21.08 7.94 1.45
CA GLU A 473 22.33 8.19 2.16
C GLU A 473 23.40 7.16 1.78
N GLU A 474 24.65 7.40 2.18
CA GLU A 474 25.75 6.45 1.95
C GLU A 474 25.46 5.07 2.57
N TYR A 475 25.89 4.02 1.88
CA TYR A 475 25.70 2.65 2.32
C TYR A 475 26.30 2.39 3.71
N ARG A 476 25.50 1.96 4.66
CA ARG A 476 25.85 1.79 6.08
C ARG A 476 26.49 0.43 6.42
N GLY A 477 26.97 -0.32 5.41
CA GLY A 477 27.58 -1.64 5.62
C GLY A 477 26.56 -2.78 5.71
N ASP A 478 27.01 -4.01 5.88
CA ASP A 478 26.16 -5.20 5.86
C ASP A 478 25.24 -5.28 7.09
N ILE A 479 24.03 -5.78 6.86
CA ILE A 479 23.03 -6.08 7.88
C ILE A 479 22.88 -7.60 7.95
N PRO A 480 22.95 -8.20 9.14
CA PRO A 480 22.73 -9.63 9.29
C PRO A 480 21.33 -10.03 8.78
N THR A 481 21.29 -11.07 7.96
CA THR A 481 20.05 -11.69 7.52
C THR A 481 19.64 -12.80 8.52
N ARG A 482 18.61 -13.59 8.19
CA ARG A 482 18.18 -14.73 9.01
C ARG A 482 19.39 -15.61 9.40
N ASN A 483 19.59 -15.80 10.71
CA ASN A 483 20.70 -16.60 11.26
C ASN A 483 20.43 -18.11 11.27
N LYS A 484 19.17 -18.53 11.11
CA LYS A 484 18.77 -19.93 11.14
C LYS A 484 18.62 -20.50 9.75
N GLY A 485 19.09 -21.74 9.57
CA GLY A 485 18.88 -22.52 8.36
C GLY A 485 17.45 -23.03 8.22
N VAL A 486 17.18 -23.78 7.16
CA VAL A 486 15.86 -24.35 6.86
C VAL A 486 15.92 -25.89 6.78
N LEU A 487 14.77 -26.51 7.04
CA LEU A 487 14.53 -27.92 6.79
C LEU A 487 14.03 -28.07 5.35
N ILE A 488 14.71 -28.86 4.54
CA ILE A 488 14.43 -28.99 3.09
C ILE A 488 14.01 -30.42 2.79
N ALA A 489 12.89 -30.60 2.08
CA ALA A 489 12.42 -31.93 1.65
C ALA A 489 13.41 -32.59 0.65
N THR A 490 13.69 -33.88 0.86
CA THR A 490 14.60 -34.70 0.01
C THR A 490 13.95 -35.27 -1.23
N GLU A 491 12.65 -35.53 -1.18
CA GLU A 491 11.94 -36.28 -2.24
C GLU A 491 10.47 -35.84 -2.33
N PRO A 492 9.84 -36.07 -3.49
CA PRO A 492 8.41 -35.84 -3.63
C PRO A 492 7.60 -36.90 -2.85
N GLY A 493 6.49 -36.47 -2.26
CA GLY A 493 5.60 -37.36 -1.51
C GLY A 493 4.57 -36.60 -0.72
N VAL A 494 4.07 -37.24 0.35
CA VAL A 494 3.10 -36.64 1.27
C VAL A 494 3.65 -36.72 2.69
N THR A 495 3.55 -35.63 3.42
CA THR A 495 4.01 -35.56 4.83
C THR A 495 3.26 -36.56 5.70
N VAL A 496 4.00 -37.28 6.54
CA VAL A 496 3.40 -38.27 7.45
C VAL A 496 3.67 -37.92 8.93
N PRO A 497 2.71 -38.20 9.85
CA PRO A 497 2.86 -37.83 11.26
C PRO A 497 4.13 -38.37 11.89
N TYR A 498 4.51 -39.60 11.58
CA TYR A 498 5.72 -40.23 12.12
C TYR A 498 7.02 -39.48 11.76
N ALA A 499 7.15 -39.03 10.50
CA ALA A 499 8.32 -38.28 10.06
C ALA A 499 8.35 -36.89 10.72
N LEU A 500 7.21 -36.19 10.75
CA LEU A 500 7.11 -34.85 11.36
C LEU A 500 7.42 -34.90 12.86
N ASN A 501 6.95 -35.90 13.58
CA ASN A 501 7.24 -36.07 15.00
C ASN A 501 8.75 -36.21 15.27
N ASN A 502 9.47 -36.94 14.43
CA ASN A 502 10.92 -37.10 14.56
C ASN A 502 11.72 -35.86 14.17
N LEU A 503 11.09 -34.91 13.48
CA LEU A 503 11.75 -33.68 12.99
C LEU A 503 11.44 -32.45 13.85
N GLN A 504 10.38 -32.46 14.65
CA GLN A 504 10.01 -31.30 15.49
C GLN A 504 11.07 -30.93 16.53
N ASP A 505 11.93 -31.86 16.97
CA ASP A 505 13.06 -31.57 17.85
C ASP A 505 14.22 -30.84 17.14
N ARG A 506 14.23 -30.87 15.80
CA ARG A 506 15.27 -30.23 14.98
C ARG A 506 14.89 -28.83 14.54
N GLY A 507 13.62 -28.45 14.65
CA GLY A 507 13.18 -27.14 14.21
C GLY A 507 11.67 -26.97 14.25
N THR A 508 11.22 -25.78 13.85
CA THR A 508 9.78 -25.44 13.75
C THR A 508 9.26 -25.85 12.38
N LEU A 509 8.25 -26.72 12.35
CA LEU A 509 7.65 -27.18 11.09
C LEU A 509 6.67 -26.15 10.52
N PHE A 510 6.49 -26.15 9.20
CA PHE A 510 5.57 -25.26 8.48
C PHE A 510 4.35 -26.00 7.91
N LEU A 511 4.37 -27.33 7.93
CA LEU A 511 3.37 -28.18 7.27
C LEU A 511 2.67 -29.09 8.24
N ASP A 512 1.39 -29.28 8.02
CA ASP A 512 0.57 -30.31 8.66
C ASP A 512 0.85 -31.70 8.02
N PRO A 513 0.47 -32.82 8.67
CA PRO A 513 0.43 -34.13 8.03
C PRO A 513 -0.53 -34.16 6.84
N GLY A 514 -0.23 -34.98 5.83
CA GLY A 514 -1.08 -35.14 4.64
C GLY A 514 -0.85 -34.09 3.55
N ILE A 515 0.13 -33.21 3.69
CA ILE A 515 0.44 -32.19 2.69
C ILE A 515 1.43 -32.74 1.65
N PRO A 516 1.14 -32.60 0.34
CA PRO A 516 2.07 -32.98 -0.71
C PRO A 516 3.31 -32.05 -0.71
N VAL A 517 4.48 -32.66 -0.93
CA VAL A 517 5.77 -31.95 -0.98
C VAL A 517 6.59 -32.43 -2.18
N TYR A 518 7.60 -31.66 -2.55
CA TYR A 518 8.58 -32.00 -3.59
C TYR A 518 10.01 -31.74 -3.13
N GLU A 519 10.99 -32.32 -3.81
CA GLU A 519 12.41 -32.11 -3.51
C GLU A 519 12.76 -30.61 -3.60
N GLY A 520 13.43 -30.07 -2.57
CA GLY A 520 13.81 -28.66 -2.50
C GLY A 520 12.76 -27.74 -1.90
N MET A 521 11.56 -28.22 -1.55
CA MET A 521 10.57 -27.49 -0.81
C MET A 521 11.02 -27.28 0.65
N ILE A 522 10.84 -26.08 1.18
CA ILE A 522 11.16 -25.75 2.57
C ILE A 522 9.98 -26.16 3.45
N VAL A 523 10.24 -27.03 4.42
CA VAL A 523 9.21 -27.65 5.26
C VAL A 523 9.29 -27.22 6.73
N GLY A 524 10.32 -26.45 7.10
CA GLY A 524 10.50 -25.95 8.46
C GLY A 524 11.73 -25.04 8.60
N GLU A 525 11.85 -24.39 9.76
CA GLU A 525 13.01 -23.65 10.21
C GLU A 525 13.90 -24.58 11.03
N HIS A 526 15.20 -24.62 10.74
CA HIS A 526 16.15 -25.42 11.50
C HIS A 526 16.58 -24.66 12.76
N ASN A 527 16.80 -25.37 13.87
CA ASN A 527 17.29 -24.76 15.12
C ASN A 527 18.75 -24.27 15.04
N ARG A 528 19.49 -24.65 13.99
CA ARG A 528 20.88 -24.25 13.74
C ARG A 528 20.98 -23.37 12.51
N GLU A 529 22.14 -22.75 12.31
CA GLU A 529 22.40 -21.81 11.20
C GLU A 529 22.46 -22.49 9.83
N ASN A 530 22.81 -23.77 9.75
CA ASN A 530 22.94 -24.51 8.50
C ASN A 530 21.62 -25.12 8.05
N ASP A 531 21.42 -25.20 6.75
CA ASP A 531 20.30 -25.93 6.15
C ASP A 531 20.43 -27.44 6.40
N LEU A 532 19.30 -28.10 6.59
CA LEU A 532 19.21 -29.53 6.82
C LEU A 532 18.22 -30.17 5.84
N VAL A 533 18.72 -31.14 5.07
CA VAL A 533 17.87 -31.92 4.15
C VAL A 533 17.20 -33.06 4.92
N VAL A 534 15.89 -33.17 4.83
CA VAL A 534 15.06 -34.07 5.66
C VAL A 534 14.03 -34.83 4.84
N ASN A 535 13.72 -36.06 5.26
CA ASN A 535 12.66 -36.84 4.65
C ASN A 535 11.38 -36.73 5.51
N VAL A 536 10.40 -35.98 5.04
CA VAL A 536 9.09 -35.77 5.68
C VAL A 536 8.05 -36.81 5.28
N CYS A 537 8.36 -37.67 4.31
CA CYS A 537 7.47 -38.71 3.78
C CYS A 537 7.76 -40.10 4.35
N LYS A 538 8.79 -40.23 5.22
CA LYS A 538 9.25 -41.52 5.74
C LYS A 538 8.21 -42.13 6.67
N THR A 539 7.66 -43.26 6.25
CA THR A 539 6.74 -44.06 7.06
C THR A 539 7.46 -44.89 8.12
N LYS A 540 6.80 -45.22 9.20
CA LYS A 540 7.29 -46.18 10.20
C LYS A 540 7.43 -47.56 9.56
N LYS A 541 8.61 -48.16 9.57
CA LYS A 541 8.76 -49.56 9.13
C LYS A 541 8.00 -50.46 10.08
N LEU A 542 7.10 -51.27 9.54
CA LEU A 542 6.43 -52.31 10.30
C LEU A 542 7.45 -53.40 10.67
N THR A 543 7.71 -53.59 11.95
CA THR A 543 8.48 -54.75 12.47
C THR A 543 7.52 -55.75 13.06
N ASN A 544 7.78 -57.06 12.86
CA ASN A 544 6.92 -58.17 13.32
C ASN A 544 6.83 -58.31 14.85
N MET A 545 7.55 -57.51 15.63
CA MET A 545 7.48 -57.50 17.09
C MET A 545 6.87 -56.17 17.58
N ARG A 546 5.58 -56.10 17.70
CA ARG A 546 4.89 -55.06 18.47
C ARG A 546 4.22 -55.70 19.68
N ALA A 547 4.55 -55.19 20.86
CA ALA A 547 3.69 -55.34 22.02
C ALA A 547 2.36 -54.64 21.70
N ALA A 548 1.28 -55.39 21.65
CA ALA A 548 -0.06 -54.84 21.50
C ALA A 548 -0.33 -53.93 22.73
N GLY A 549 -0.32 -52.59 22.51
CA GLY A 549 -0.70 -51.66 23.56
C GLY A 549 0.02 -50.32 23.66
N SER A 550 1.06 -50.04 22.88
CA SER A 550 1.79 -48.78 23.02
C SER A 550 1.97 -48.02 21.70
N ASP A 551 0.89 -47.75 20.98
CA ASP A 551 0.92 -46.62 20.02
C ASP A 551 0.47 -45.37 20.80
N ASP A 552 1.42 -44.71 21.48
CA ASP A 552 1.22 -43.39 22.02
C ASP A 552 0.77 -42.46 20.87
N ALA A 553 -0.32 -41.74 21.09
CA ALA A 553 -0.82 -40.79 20.14
C ALA A 553 0.30 -39.77 19.83
N VAL A 554 0.71 -39.67 18.56
CA VAL A 554 1.76 -38.72 18.11
C VAL A 554 1.28 -37.31 18.38
N LYS A 555 1.90 -36.61 19.32
CA LYS A 555 1.63 -35.19 19.58
C LYS A 555 2.54 -34.36 18.70
N LEU A 556 1.96 -33.69 17.71
CA LEU A 556 2.67 -32.73 16.87
C LEU A 556 2.45 -31.31 17.40
N ALA A 557 3.53 -30.52 17.42
CA ALA A 557 3.44 -29.09 17.64
C ALA A 557 2.68 -28.44 16.48
N THR A 558 1.95 -27.37 16.75
CA THR A 558 1.23 -26.61 15.72
C THR A 558 2.25 -26.03 14.73
N PRO A 559 2.12 -26.30 13.42
CA PRO A 559 3.05 -25.76 12.43
C PRO A 559 2.88 -24.24 12.28
N ARG A 560 3.98 -23.55 12.01
CA ARG A 560 3.96 -22.14 11.67
C ARG A 560 3.46 -21.96 10.24
N LYS A 561 2.31 -21.31 10.06
CA LYS A 561 1.77 -20.93 8.74
C LYS A 561 2.16 -19.49 8.43
N PHE A 562 2.47 -19.22 7.17
CA PHE A 562 2.86 -17.90 6.71
C PHE A 562 1.73 -17.23 5.91
N THR A 563 1.51 -15.94 6.14
CA THR A 563 0.88 -15.07 5.15
C THR A 563 1.85 -14.79 4.01
N LEU A 564 1.37 -14.18 2.93
CA LEU A 564 2.23 -13.84 1.78
C LEU A 564 3.39 -12.92 2.21
N GLU A 565 3.10 -11.88 2.97
CA GLU A 565 4.08 -10.93 3.49
C GLU A 565 5.11 -11.64 4.38
N GLN A 566 4.64 -12.45 5.31
CA GLN A 566 5.53 -13.22 6.19
C GLN A 566 6.45 -14.18 5.42
N ALA A 567 5.96 -14.75 4.32
CA ALA A 567 6.75 -15.61 3.46
C ALA A 567 7.85 -14.84 2.72
N LEU A 568 7.51 -13.65 2.18
CA LEU A 568 8.46 -12.75 1.51
C LEU A 568 9.56 -12.25 2.45
N ASP A 569 9.19 -11.91 3.68
CA ASP A 569 10.11 -11.48 4.73
C ASP A 569 11.07 -12.60 5.16
N TYR A 570 10.56 -13.83 5.22
CA TYR A 570 11.26 -14.98 5.77
C TYR A 570 12.36 -15.50 4.86
N ILE A 571 12.16 -15.52 3.54
CA ILE A 571 13.06 -16.17 2.59
C ILE A 571 14.46 -15.51 2.54
N ALA A 572 15.47 -16.33 2.28
CA ALA A 572 16.83 -15.91 2.01
C ALA A 572 17.05 -15.65 0.49
N GLU A 573 18.24 -15.16 0.13
CA GLU A 573 18.58 -14.82 -1.26
C GLU A 573 18.56 -16.01 -2.22
N ASP A 574 18.82 -17.23 -1.72
CA ASP A 574 18.80 -18.48 -2.47
C ASP A 574 17.46 -19.22 -2.42
N GLU A 575 16.41 -18.54 -1.91
CA GLU A 575 15.07 -19.07 -1.74
C GLU A 575 14.05 -18.31 -2.59
N LEU A 576 12.90 -18.92 -2.82
CA LEU A 576 11.77 -18.35 -3.55
C LEU A 576 10.47 -18.64 -2.80
N VAL A 577 9.49 -17.76 -3.00
CA VAL A 577 8.10 -18.01 -2.63
C VAL A 577 7.34 -18.44 -3.89
N GLU A 578 6.74 -19.61 -3.86
CA GLU A 578 5.78 -20.08 -4.86
C GLU A 578 4.38 -19.63 -4.41
N VAL A 579 3.75 -18.80 -5.21
CA VAL A 579 2.43 -18.21 -4.95
C VAL A 579 1.42 -18.79 -5.95
N THR A 580 0.40 -19.44 -5.42
CA THR A 580 -0.68 -20.04 -6.21
C THR A 580 -2.03 -19.59 -5.65
N PRO A 581 -3.15 -19.78 -6.36
CA PRO A 581 -4.48 -19.40 -5.84
C PRO A 581 -4.81 -19.97 -4.47
N THR A 582 -4.34 -21.19 -4.17
CA THR A 582 -4.71 -21.92 -2.94
C THR A 582 -3.58 -22.05 -1.93
N ASN A 583 -2.31 -21.91 -2.35
CA ASN A 583 -1.17 -22.18 -1.48
C ASN A 583 -0.05 -21.14 -1.63
N ILE A 584 0.68 -20.94 -0.54
CA ILE A 584 1.95 -20.22 -0.48
C ILE A 584 3.00 -21.22 0.01
N ARG A 585 4.03 -21.48 -0.80
CA ARG A 585 5.07 -22.46 -0.51
C ARG A 585 6.44 -21.81 -0.58
N LEU A 586 7.32 -22.18 0.33
CA LEU A 586 8.71 -21.77 0.33
C LEU A 586 9.56 -22.86 -0.32
N ARG A 587 10.53 -22.47 -1.14
CA ARG A 587 11.42 -23.42 -1.81
C ARG A 587 12.82 -22.86 -2.02
N LYS A 588 13.80 -23.75 -2.22
CA LYS A 588 15.11 -23.34 -2.73
C LYS A 588 15.03 -23.02 -4.22
N LYS A 589 15.86 -22.06 -4.70
CA LYS A 589 16.00 -21.75 -6.13
C LYS A 589 16.42 -23.00 -6.91
N ILE A 590 17.42 -23.71 -6.40
CA ILE A 590 17.90 -24.99 -6.97
C ILE A 590 17.23 -26.12 -6.20
N LEU A 591 16.32 -26.86 -6.82
CA LEU A 591 15.54 -27.89 -6.15
C LEU A 591 16.40 -29.10 -5.76
N LYS A 592 17.23 -29.60 -6.69
CA LYS A 592 18.02 -30.81 -6.50
C LYS A 592 19.18 -30.59 -5.52
N GLU A 593 19.29 -31.45 -4.51
CA GLU A 593 20.36 -31.36 -3.51
C GLU A 593 21.76 -31.43 -4.12
N GLY A 594 21.99 -32.35 -5.08
CA GLY A 594 23.28 -32.50 -5.75
C GLY A 594 23.74 -31.24 -6.49
N ASP A 595 22.81 -30.52 -7.11
CA ASP A 595 23.11 -29.29 -7.83
C ASP A 595 23.32 -28.10 -6.88
N ARG A 596 22.62 -28.04 -5.73
CA ARG A 596 22.90 -27.07 -4.64
C ARG A 596 24.33 -27.22 -4.12
N ARG A 597 24.78 -28.47 -3.86
CA ARG A 597 26.14 -28.75 -3.38
C ARG A 597 27.21 -28.34 -4.40
N LYS A 598 26.99 -28.59 -5.70
CA LYS A 598 27.90 -28.16 -6.77
C LYS A 598 28.00 -26.64 -6.86
N ASN A 599 26.85 -25.95 -6.81
CA ASN A 599 26.82 -24.48 -6.86
C ASN A 599 27.54 -23.85 -5.66
N TRP A 600 27.31 -24.39 -4.46
CA TRP A 600 28.00 -23.93 -3.26
C TRP A 600 29.53 -24.11 -3.35
N SER A 601 30.00 -25.26 -3.85
CA SER A 601 31.42 -25.50 -4.07
C SER A 601 32.03 -24.56 -5.11
N ALA A 602 31.29 -24.22 -6.17
CA ALA A 602 31.75 -23.29 -7.21
C ALA A 602 31.86 -21.84 -6.71
N LEU A 603 30.99 -21.42 -5.78
CA LEU A 603 31.02 -20.09 -5.17
C LEU A 603 32.17 -19.93 -4.16
N ASN A 604 32.51 -20.97 -3.41
CA ASN A 604 33.56 -20.93 -2.40
C ASN A 604 34.99 -21.17 -2.97
N ASN A 605 35.09 -21.58 -4.24
CA ASN A 605 36.35 -21.74 -4.96
C ASN A 605 36.72 -20.54 -5.86
N LYS A 606 35.93 -19.45 -5.82
CA LYS A 606 36.24 -18.16 -6.43
C LYS A 606 36.64 -17.17 -5.35
#